data_841cff57f4e63a0aef208cb1833844a7
#
_entry.id   841cff57f4e63a0aef208cb1833844a7
#
_cell.length_a   1.000
_cell.length_b   1.000
_cell.length_c   1.000
_cell.angle_alpha   90.00
_cell.angle_beta   90.00
_cell.angle_gamma   90.00
#
_symmetry.space_group_name_H-M   'P 1'
#
loop_
_entity.id
_entity.type
_entity.pdbx_description
1 polymer ?
#
loop_
_entity_poly.entity_id
_entity_poly.type
_entity_poly.pdbx_seq_one_letter_code
_entity_poly.pdbx_strand_id
1 'polypeptide(L)'
;MDSERYALLVVDMQNGFCHPEGSFPRIGRGLEGAMEAVANAAVAVGQARAAAIPVVFTRHVYRPGRPDEGAALIRNSPELAGVSGLADGTWDADACAELGCAPDDLVVDKVRFDAFQWTSLEPLLRGLDVTALMICGVVTNICVETTARSAFMRDFPVTLLADCCAAKTHRLHELSVEVLSSYELAEIASVTAGFDAGRPQSATGRLKSPVFASA
;
A
#
# COMPACT_ATOMS: atom_id res chain seq x y z
N MET A 1 -2.39 9.52 27.02
CA MET A 1 -2.12 8.65 25.87
C MET A 1 -1.41 9.53 24.85
N ASP A 2 -0.22 9.12 24.44
CA ASP A 2 0.51 9.88 23.44
C ASP A 2 -0.29 9.88 22.14
N SER A 3 -0.28 11.01 21.43
CA SER A 3 -0.95 11.14 20.14
C SER A 3 -0.33 10.17 19.14
N GLU A 4 -1.16 9.52 18.31
CA GLU A 4 -0.66 8.65 17.22
C GLU A 4 0.20 9.48 16.26
N ARG A 5 1.36 8.95 15.92
CA ARG A 5 2.28 9.52 14.93
C ARG A 5 2.18 8.69 13.65
N TYR A 6 1.54 9.26 12.66
CA TYR A 6 1.26 8.59 11.40
C TYR A 6 2.45 8.65 10.43
N ALA A 7 2.54 7.64 9.54
CA ALA A 7 3.19 7.75 8.25
C ALA A 7 2.19 7.35 7.15
N LEU A 8 2.32 7.94 5.97
CA LEU A 8 1.64 7.50 4.76
C LEU A 8 2.51 6.49 4.04
N LEU A 9 2.02 5.26 3.88
CA LEU A 9 2.66 4.18 3.13
C LEU A 9 1.97 4.04 1.77
N VAL A 10 2.68 4.39 0.70
CA VAL A 10 2.22 4.27 -0.69
C VAL A 10 2.76 2.96 -1.27
N VAL A 11 1.88 1.97 -1.40
CA VAL A 11 2.28 0.60 -1.77
C VAL A 11 2.25 0.41 -3.28
N ASP A 12 3.44 0.20 -3.87
CA ASP A 12 3.66 -0.31 -5.23
C ASP A 12 2.91 0.44 -6.36
N MET A 13 2.65 1.72 -6.21
CA MET A 13 2.07 2.54 -7.28
C MET A 13 3.12 2.88 -8.34
N GLN A 14 3.56 1.85 -9.04
CA GLN A 14 4.58 1.88 -10.09
C GLN A 14 3.95 1.89 -11.47
N ASN A 15 4.68 2.42 -12.45
CA ASN A 15 4.23 2.44 -13.85
C ASN A 15 3.85 1.05 -14.36
N GLY A 16 4.62 0.03 -13.97
CA GLY A 16 4.37 -1.36 -14.35
C GLY A 16 3.00 -1.89 -13.96
N PHE A 17 2.47 -1.46 -12.81
CA PHE A 17 1.14 -1.86 -12.35
C PHE A 17 0.03 -0.94 -12.85
N CYS A 18 0.25 0.38 -12.80
CA CYS A 18 -0.80 1.37 -12.89
C CYS A 18 -0.93 1.99 -14.28
N HIS A 19 0.18 2.25 -14.96
CA HIS A 19 0.16 2.94 -16.25
C HIS A 19 -0.33 2.01 -17.37
N PRO A 20 -1.16 2.47 -18.31
CA PRO A 20 -1.69 1.62 -19.39
C PRO A 20 -0.61 0.91 -20.23
N GLU A 21 0.57 1.53 -20.37
CA GLU A 21 1.73 0.96 -21.07
C GLU A 21 2.63 0.12 -20.17
N GLY A 22 2.29 -0.04 -18.90
CA GLY A 22 3.04 -0.86 -17.93
C GLY A 22 3.01 -2.34 -18.29
N SER A 23 3.94 -3.08 -17.69
CA SER A 23 4.09 -4.53 -17.97
C SER A 23 2.84 -5.34 -17.64
N PHE A 24 2.15 -5.03 -16.53
CA PHE A 24 0.93 -5.74 -16.12
C PHE A 24 -0.25 -5.52 -17.07
N PRO A 25 -0.65 -4.30 -17.44
CA PRO A 25 -1.67 -4.08 -18.47
C PRO A 25 -1.32 -4.75 -19.81
N ARG A 26 -0.07 -4.67 -20.25
CA ARG A 26 0.39 -5.27 -21.52
C ARG A 26 0.25 -6.79 -21.58
N ILE A 27 0.28 -7.49 -20.44
CA ILE A 27 0.05 -8.94 -20.37
C ILE A 27 -1.39 -9.30 -19.93
N GLY A 28 -2.34 -8.34 -20.00
CA GLY A 28 -3.74 -8.56 -19.64
C GLY A 28 -4.02 -8.64 -18.14
N ARG A 29 -3.12 -8.10 -17.32
CA ARG A 29 -3.26 -8.04 -15.85
C ARG A 29 -3.44 -6.62 -15.33
N GLY A 30 -4.02 -5.72 -16.13
CA GLY A 30 -4.34 -4.35 -15.73
C GLY A 30 -5.29 -4.30 -14.52
N LEU A 31 -5.29 -3.18 -13.85
CA LEU A 31 -6.10 -2.92 -12.66
C LEU A 31 -7.23 -1.94 -13.01
N GLU A 32 -8.46 -2.25 -12.59
CA GLU A 32 -9.59 -1.33 -12.77
C GLU A 32 -9.41 -0.11 -11.86
N GLY A 33 -9.58 1.10 -12.42
CA GLY A 33 -9.46 2.35 -11.69
C GLY A 33 -8.03 2.73 -11.25
N ALA A 34 -6.98 2.08 -11.80
CA ALA A 34 -5.60 2.31 -11.36
C ALA A 34 -5.17 3.78 -11.39
N MET A 35 -5.40 4.48 -12.51
CA MET A 35 -4.98 5.89 -12.64
C MET A 35 -5.83 6.85 -11.79
N GLU A 36 -7.09 6.50 -11.51
CA GLU A 36 -7.92 7.23 -10.55
C GLU A 36 -7.36 7.08 -9.13
N ALA A 37 -7.03 5.85 -8.72
CA ALA A 37 -6.38 5.58 -7.43
C ALA A 37 -5.02 6.31 -7.31
N VAL A 38 -4.22 6.37 -8.38
CA VAL A 38 -2.97 7.14 -8.44
C VAL A 38 -3.24 8.64 -8.23
N ALA A 39 -4.24 9.20 -8.90
CA ALA A 39 -4.60 10.61 -8.74
C ALA A 39 -5.03 10.94 -7.29
N ASN A 40 -5.85 10.08 -6.68
CA ASN A 40 -6.25 10.23 -5.28
C ASN A 40 -5.05 10.05 -4.34
N ALA A 41 -4.15 9.10 -4.59
CA ALA A 41 -2.94 8.91 -3.80
C ALA A 41 -1.98 10.12 -3.92
N ALA A 42 -1.92 10.78 -5.07
CA ALA A 42 -1.17 12.03 -5.23
C ALA A 42 -1.72 13.13 -4.31
N VAL A 43 -3.05 13.22 -4.16
CA VAL A 43 -3.68 14.11 -3.17
C VAL A 43 -3.27 13.72 -1.74
N ALA A 44 -3.29 12.42 -1.41
CA ALA A 44 -2.87 11.92 -0.10
C ALA A 44 -1.41 12.28 0.20
N VAL A 45 -0.51 12.10 -0.76
CA VAL A 45 0.92 12.48 -0.64
C VAL A 45 1.06 13.99 -0.40
N GLY A 46 0.33 14.83 -1.15
CA GLY A 46 0.33 16.27 -0.95
C GLY A 46 -0.14 16.68 0.45
N GLN A 47 -1.23 16.07 0.94
CA GLN A 47 -1.78 16.34 2.27
C GLN A 47 -0.83 15.85 3.38
N ALA A 48 -0.24 14.67 3.24
CA ALA A 48 0.75 14.15 4.19
C ALA A 48 1.96 15.09 4.31
N ARG A 49 2.53 15.52 3.18
CA ARG A 49 3.63 16.48 3.15
C ARG A 49 3.27 17.81 3.78
N ALA A 50 2.09 18.36 3.48
CA ALA A 50 1.60 19.60 4.08
C ALA A 50 1.42 19.49 5.61
N ALA A 51 1.10 18.29 6.11
CA ALA A 51 0.96 18.00 7.53
C ALA A 51 2.27 17.53 8.20
N ALA A 52 3.40 17.55 7.50
CA ALA A 52 4.69 17.01 7.95
C ALA A 52 4.63 15.53 8.38
N ILE A 53 3.71 14.76 7.79
CA ILE A 53 3.60 13.32 7.97
C ILE A 53 4.60 12.64 7.03
N PRO A 54 5.50 11.76 7.52
CA PRO A 54 6.41 11.02 6.67
C PRO A 54 5.69 10.23 5.59
N VAL A 55 6.18 10.31 4.35
CA VAL A 55 5.69 9.49 3.23
C VAL A 55 6.73 8.43 2.91
N VAL A 56 6.31 7.19 2.87
CA VAL A 56 7.16 6.06 2.50
C VAL A 56 6.56 5.39 1.27
N PHE A 57 7.32 5.31 0.19
CA PHE A 57 6.96 4.58 -1.01
C PHE A 57 7.50 3.17 -0.94
N THR A 58 6.73 2.17 -1.36
CA THR A 58 7.29 0.85 -1.66
C THR A 58 7.33 0.61 -3.15
N ARG A 59 8.33 -0.16 -3.59
CA ARG A 59 8.41 -0.63 -4.97
C ARG A 59 8.63 -2.14 -4.97
N HIS A 60 7.82 -2.85 -5.74
CA HIS A 60 8.07 -4.25 -6.04
C HIS A 60 9.08 -4.32 -7.18
N VAL A 61 10.31 -4.74 -6.90
CA VAL A 61 11.43 -4.64 -7.84
C VAL A 61 12.20 -5.95 -7.89
N TYR A 62 12.55 -6.38 -9.10
CA TYR A 62 13.38 -7.56 -9.32
C TYR A 62 14.75 -7.17 -9.86
N ARG A 63 15.80 -7.78 -9.31
CA ARG A 63 17.17 -7.65 -9.84
C ARG A 63 17.27 -8.20 -11.27
N PRO A 64 18.25 -7.71 -12.06
CA PRO A 64 18.53 -8.30 -13.37
C PRO A 64 18.69 -9.82 -13.29
N GLY A 65 18.04 -10.54 -14.20
CA GLY A 65 18.02 -12.00 -14.18
C GLY A 65 17.08 -12.62 -13.14
N ARG A 66 16.41 -11.81 -12.30
CA ARG A 66 15.35 -12.17 -11.35
C ARG A 66 15.71 -13.28 -10.35
N PRO A 67 16.92 -13.30 -9.76
CA PRO A 67 17.32 -14.35 -8.81
C PRO A 67 16.53 -14.31 -7.50
N ASP A 68 15.89 -13.19 -7.22
CA ASP A 68 15.13 -12.87 -6.01
C ASP A 68 13.61 -13.00 -6.17
N GLU A 69 13.10 -13.28 -7.39
CA GLU A 69 11.66 -13.41 -7.65
C GLU A 69 11.01 -14.54 -6.85
N GLY A 70 11.68 -15.67 -6.76
CA GLY A 70 11.18 -16.86 -6.07
C GLY A 70 10.26 -17.73 -6.92
N ALA A 71 10.39 -19.06 -6.72
CA ALA A 71 9.76 -20.08 -7.57
C ALA A 71 8.22 -19.99 -7.65
N ALA A 72 7.55 -19.52 -6.59
CA ALA A 72 6.10 -19.39 -6.58
C ALA A 72 5.64 -18.25 -7.48
N LEU A 73 6.30 -17.08 -7.43
CA LEU A 73 5.97 -15.94 -8.29
C LEU A 73 6.28 -16.22 -9.75
N ILE A 74 7.44 -16.85 -10.04
CA ILE A 74 7.81 -17.29 -11.40
C ILE A 74 6.72 -18.19 -12.00
N ARG A 75 6.23 -19.18 -11.25
CA ARG A 75 5.15 -20.06 -11.71
C ARG A 75 3.84 -19.34 -12.00
N ASN A 76 3.53 -18.34 -11.17
CA ASN A 76 2.24 -17.62 -11.25
C ASN A 76 2.23 -16.54 -12.33
N SER A 77 3.41 -16.06 -12.75
CA SER A 77 3.53 -14.94 -13.67
C SER A 77 4.76 -15.04 -14.58
N PRO A 78 4.93 -16.16 -15.30
CA PRO A 78 6.11 -16.36 -16.17
C PRO A 78 6.21 -15.30 -17.27
N GLU A 79 5.08 -14.71 -17.69
CA GLU A 79 5.01 -13.68 -18.73
C GLU A 79 5.72 -12.38 -18.31
N LEU A 80 5.80 -12.09 -17.01
CA LEU A 80 6.49 -10.88 -16.51
C LEU A 80 7.98 -10.90 -16.82
N ALA A 81 8.60 -12.07 -16.77
CA ALA A 81 10.01 -12.22 -17.17
C ALA A 81 10.22 -11.88 -18.66
N GLY A 82 9.27 -12.28 -19.51
CA GLY A 82 9.32 -12.01 -20.96
C GLY A 82 9.19 -10.53 -21.33
N VAL A 83 8.60 -9.72 -20.47
CA VAL A 83 8.47 -8.25 -20.68
C VAL A 83 9.38 -7.44 -19.74
N SER A 84 10.31 -8.08 -19.05
CA SER A 84 11.20 -7.47 -18.04
C SER A 84 10.41 -6.68 -16.97
N GLY A 85 9.21 -7.16 -16.63
CA GLY A 85 8.30 -6.47 -15.73
C GLY A 85 8.93 -6.20 -14.36
N LEU A 86 8.82 -4.95 -13.91
CA LEU A 86 9.33 -4.46 -12.62
C LEU A 86 10.84 -4.69 -12.43
N ALA A 87 11.63 -4.70 -13.51
CA ALA A 87 13.07 -4.85 -13.40
C ALA A 87 13.68 -3.55 -12.83
N ASP A 88 14.66 -3.71 -11.94
CA ASP A 88 15.37 -2.58 -11.33
C ASP A 88 16.00 -1.67 -12.39
N GLY A 89 15.92 -0.34 -12.14
CA GLY A 89 16.43 0.68 -13.04
C GLY A 89 15.60 0.90 -14.31
N THR A 90 14.39 0.34 -14.40
CA THR A 90 13.49 0.55 -15.54
C THR A 90 12.33 1.48 -15.19
N TRP A 91 11.81 2.20 -16.19
CA TRP A 91 10.59 3.01 -16.04
C TRP A 91 9.41 2.20 -15.47
N ASP A 92 9.33 0.93 -15.79
CA ASP A 92 8.28 0.03 -15.28
C ASP A 92 8.33 -0.13 -13.75
N ALA A 93 9.53 -0.12 -13.18
CA ALA A 93 9.76 -0.20 -11.73
C ALA A 93 9.65 1.15 -11.00
N ASP A 94 9.67 2.28 -11.73
CA ASP A 94 9.55 3.60 -11.12
C ASP A 94 8.13 3.85 -10.61
N ALA A 95 8.01 4.66 -9.55
CA ALA A 95 6.72 5.17 -9.09
C ALA A 95 6.06 6.01 -10.18
N CYS A 96 4.72 6.00 -10.25
CA CYS A 96 3.97 6.86 -11.15
C CYS A 96 4.35 8.33 -10.92
N ALA A 97 4.61 9.06 -12.00
CA ALA A 97 5.11 10.43 -11.93
C ALA A 97 4.16 11.39 -11.20
N GLU A 98 2.86 11.11 -11.26
CA GLU A 98 1.79 11.88 -10.61
C GLU A 98 1.93 11.94 -9.09
N LEU A 99 2.58 10.95 -8.49
CA LEU A 99 2.81 10.88 -7.04
C LEU A 99 3.90 11.86 -6.58
N GLY A 100 4.68 12.39 -7.51
CA GLY A 100 5.78 13.32 -7.20
C GLY A 100 6.83 12.70 -6.28
N CYS A 101 7.12 11.41 -6.43
CA CYS A 101 8.21 10.76 -5.69
C CYS A 101 9.54 11.38 -6.10
N ALA A 102 10.26 11.94 -5.15
CA ALA A 102 11.53 12.65 -5.34
C ALA A 102 12.73 11.82 -4.88
N PRO A 103 13.96 12.14 -5.33
CA PRO A 103 15.16 11.35 -4.96
C PRO A 103 15.48 11.30 -3.46
N ASP A 104 14.97 12.24 -2.68
CA ASP A 104 15.13 12.33 -1.23
C ASP A 104 13.97 11.74 -0.44
N ASP A 105 12.93 11.24 -1.12
CA ASP A 105 11.84 10.52 -0.47
C ASP A 105 12.27 9.15 0.06
N LEU A 106 11.54 8.68 1.06
CA LEU A 106 11.77 7.37 1.66
C LEU A 106 11.21 6.28 0.73
N VAL A 107 12.09 5.47 0.15
CA VAL A 107 11.72 4.38 -0.75
C VAL A 107 12.20 3.04 -0.20
N VAL A 108 11.32 2.05 -0.17
CA VAL A 108 11.61 0.69 0.28
C VAL A 108 11.33 -0.30 -0.84
N ASP A 109 12.38 -0.90 -1.39
CA ASP A 109 12.26 -1.95 -2.39
C ASP A 109 11.95 -3.29 -1.74
N LYS A 110 11.06 -4.05 -2.34
CA LYS A 110 10.63 -5.37 -1.87
C LYS A 110 10.47 -6.36 -3.02
N VAL A 111 10.56 -7.64 -2.71
CA VAL A 111 10.40 -8.77 -3.65
C VAL A 111 9.27 -9.72 -3.23
N ARG A 112 8.44 -9.29 -2.27
CA ARG A 112 7.28 -10.04 -1.77
C ARG A 112 6.09 -9.09 -1.63
N PHE A 113 4.89 -9.63 -1.47
CA PHE A 113 3.67 -8.85 -1.35
C PHE A 113 3.67 -8.00 -0.10
N ASP A 114 4.10 -8.57 1.03
CA ASP A 114 4.25 -7.88 2.30
C ASP A 114 5.42 -6.89 2.25
N ALA A 115 5.14 -5.62 2.53
CA ALA A 115 6.16 -4.58 2.55
C ALA A 115 7.14 -4.70 3.73
N PHE A 116 6.78 -5.45 4.77
CA PHE A 116 7.68 -5.72 5.91
C PHE A 116 8.59 -6.93 5.68
N GLN A 117 8.21 -7.82 4.75
CA GLN A 117 8.93 -9.09 4.57
C GLN A 117 10.30 -8.89 3.92
N TRP A 118 11.36 -9.08 4.70
CA TRP A 118 12.77 -8.95 4.30
C TRP A 118 13.15 -7.55 3.77
N THR A 119 12.57 -6.51 4.37
CA THR A 119 12.82 -5.13 4.02
C THR A 119 13.29 -4.31 5.22
N SER A 120 13.67 -3.07 4.96
CA SER A 120 14.00 -2.08 5.99
C SER A 120 12.78 -1.29 6.50
N LEU A 121 11.54 -1.64 6.12
CA LEU A 121 10.36 -0.82 6.43
C LEU A 121 10.15 -0.67 7.94
N GLU A 122 10.14 -1.78 8.69
CA GLU A 122 9.88 -1.70 10.14
C GLU A 122 10.94 -0.88 10.90
N PRO A 123 12.25 -1.14 10.76
CA PRO A 123 13.25 -0.30 11.41
C PRO A 123 13.19 1.17 10.96
N LEU A 124 12.83 1.45 9.71
CA LEU A 124 12.62 2.82 9.23
C LEU A 124 11.47 3.50 9.98
N LEU A 125 10.30 2.86 10.05
CA LEU A 125 9.12 3.39 10.75
C LEU A 125 9.39 3.60 12.23
N ARG A 126 10.05 2.64 12.90
CA ARG A 126 10.44 2.77 14.31
C ARG A 126 11.45 3.91 14.52
N GLY A 127 12.40 4.07 13.61
CA GLY A 127 13.38 5.18 13.66
C GLY A 127 12.76 6.56 13.46
N LEU A 128 11.60 6.63 12.80
CA LEU A 128 10.79 7.85 12.64
C LEU A 128 9.77 8.04 13.78
N ASP A 129 9.79 7.18 14.80
CA ASP A 129 8.82 7.17 15.90
C ASP A 129 7.36 7.01 15.43
N VAL A 130 7.12 6.40 14.27
CA VAL A 130 5.78 6.13 13.74
C VAL A 130 5.09 5.09 14.62
N THR A 131 3.82 5.36 14.96
CA THR A 131 3.00 4.47 15.77
C THR A 131 1.73 4.01 15.06
N ALA A 132 1.35 4.61 13.93
CA ALA A 132 0.18 4.25 13.14
C ALA A 132 0.44 4.47 11.64
N LEU A 133 -0.28 3.78 10.76
CA LEU A 133 -0.10 3.87 9.32
C LEU A 133 -1.39 4.27 8.62
N MET A 134 -1.28 5.21 7.68
CA MET A 134 -2.22 5.36 6.59
C MET A 134 -1.65 4.59 5.40
N ILE A 135 -2.43 3.71 4.79
CA ILE A 135 -1.97 2.86 3.67
C ILE A 135 -2.83 3.13 2.44
N CYS A 136 -2.19 3.30 1.31
CA CYS A 136 -2.82 3.33 -0.01
C CYS A 136 -1.96 2.55 -1.01
N GLY A 137 -2.49 2.28 -2.20
CA GLY A 137 -1.69 1.65 -3.25
C GLY A 137 -2.31 0.48 -3.97
N VAL A 138 -1.48 -0.33 -4.60
CA VAL A 138 -1.88 -1.47 -5.41
C VAL A 138 -1.06 -2.72 -5.08
N VAL A 139 -1.58 -3.90 -5.31
CA VAL A 139 -2.96 -4.28 -5.63
C VAL A 139 -3.72 -4.46 -4.32
N THR A 140 -4.93 -3.93 -4.21
CA THR A 140 -5.69 -3.88 -2.94
C THR A 140 -5.70 -5.23 -2.22
N ASN A 141 -6.15 -6.28 -2.88
CA ASN A 141 -6.32 -7.62 -2.32
C ASN A 141 -5.03 -8.47 -2.30
N ILE A 142 -3.87 -7.88 -2.62
CA ILE A 142 -2.56 -8.56 -2.62
C ILE A 142 -1.57 -7.77 -1.76
N CYS A 143 -0.79 -6.85 -2.37
CA CYS A 143 0.27 -6.17 -1.62
C CYS A 143 -0.27 -5.26 -0.51
N VAL A 144 -1.36 -4.54 -0.76
CA VAL A 144 -1.96 -3.62 0.21
C VAL A 144 -2.54 -4.40 1.39
N GLU A 145 -3.42 -5.37 1.14
CA GLU A 145 -4.04 -6.19 2.20
C GLU A 145 -2.98 -6.97 2.99
N THR A 146 -2.02 -7.61 2.30
CA THR A 146 -0.95 -8.36 2.98
C THR A 146 -0.13 -7.44 3.88
N THR A 147 0.20 -6.24 3.41
CA THR A 147 0.96 -5.25 4.20
C THR A 147 0.14 -4.70 5.36
N ALA A 148 -1.16 -4.43 5.17
CA ALA A 148 -2.05 -3.96 6.24
C ALA A 148 -2.17 -5.00 7.36
N ARG A 149 -2.36 -6.27 7.03
CA ARG A 149 -2.34 -7.39 8.01
C ARG A 149 -1.01 -7.51 8.72
N SER A 150 0.09 -7.35 7.99
CA SER A 150 1.44 -7.43 8.55
C SER A 150 1.74 -6.24 9.48
N ALA A 151 1.24 -5.04 9.16
CA ALA A 151 1.29 -3.86 10.01
C ALA A 151 0.52 -4.08 11.32
N PHE A 152 -0.73 -4.56 11.23
CA PHE A 152 -1.56 -4.88 12.39
C PHE A 152 -0.86 -5.86 13.33
N MET A 153 -0.25 -6.94 12.79
CA MET A 153 0.49 -7.94 13.57
C MET A 153 1.78 -7.40 14.21
N ARG A 154 2.19 -6.17 13.87
CA ARG A 154 3.35 -5.44 14.43
C ARG A 154 2.93 -4.27 15.32
N ASP A 155 1.68 -4.27 15.75
CA ASP A 155 1.10 -3.21 16.60
C ASP A 155 1.11 -1.81 15.95
N PHE A 156 0.95 -1.75 14.60
CA PHE A 156 0.63 -0.51 13.91
C PHE A 156 -0.87 -0.49 13.59
N PRO A 157 -1.68 0.35 14.26
CA PRO A 157 -3.03 0.68 13.77
C PRO A 157 -2.98 1.13 12.32
N VAL A 158 -3.93 0.66 11.52
CA VAL A 158 -3.97 0.93 10.08
C VAL A 158 -5.23 1.70 9.72
N THR A 159 -5.07 2.75 8.95
CA THR A 159 -6.13 3.40 8.17
C THR A 159 -5.89 3.12 6.70
N LEU A 160 -6.80 2.41 6.05
CA LEU A 160 -6.75 2.19 4.60
C LEU A 160 -7.49 3.33 3.89
N LEU A 161 -6.79 4.06 3.01
CA LEU A 161 -7.39 5.05 2.12
C LEU A 161 -7.94 4.31 0.89
N ALA A 162 -9.20 3.86 0.98
CA ALA A 162 -9.76 2.91 0.02
C ALA A 162 -9.88 3.49 -1.39
N ASP A 163 -10.25 4.76 -1.53
CA ASP A 163 -10.32 5.46 -2.81
C ASP A 163 -8.95 5.76 -3.45
N CYS A 164 -7.87 5.51 -2.71
CA CYS A 164 -6.48 5.53 -3.17
C CYS A 164 -5.94 4.12 -3.45
N CYS A 165 -6.81 3.11 -3.66
CA CYS A 165 -6.41 1.74 -3.92
C CYS A 165 -7.11 1.19 -5.16
N ALA A 166 -6.43 0.26 -5.86
CA ALA A 166 -7.02 -0.43 -7.02
C ALA A 166 -6.67 -1.92 -7.01
N ALA A 167 -7.55 -2.73 -7.61
CA ALA A 167 -7.37 -4.16 -7.79
C ALA A 167 -7.65 -4.55 -9.24
N LYS A 168 -7.47 -5.85 -9.58
CA LYS A 168 -7.76 -6.35 -10.92
C LYS A 168 -9.21 -6.09 -11.33
N THR A 169 -10.14 -6.11 -10.37
CA THR A 169 -11.56 -5.76 -10.57
C THR A 169 -12.06 -4.99 -9.34
N HIS A 170 -13.06 -4.13 -9.52
CA HIS A 170 -13.74 -3.46 -8.40
C HIS A 170 -14.24 -4.47 -7.36
N ARG A 171 -14.75 -5.61 -7.81
CA ARG A 171 -15.22 -6.67 -6.91
C ARG A 171 -14.13 -7.19 -5.97
N LEU A 172 -12.90 -7.39 -6.48
CA LEU A 172 -11.77 -7.85 -5.65
C LEU A 172 -11.31 -6.75 -4.68
N HIS A 173 -11.39 -5.49 -5.10
CA HIS A 173 -11.13 -4.35 -4.21
C HIS A 173 -12.14 -4.32 -3.05
N GLU A 174 -13.44 -4.34 -3.36
CA GLU A 174 -14.53 -4.31 -2.37
C GLU A 174 -14.43 -5.45 -1.36
N LEU A 175 -14.16 -6.68 -1.83
CA LEU A 175 -13.99 -7.85 -0.95
C LEU A 175 -12.83 -7.67 0.03
N SER A 176 -11.71 -7.14 -0.43
CA SER A 176 -10.55 -6.87 0.44
C SER A 176 -10.86 -5.80 1.49
N VAL A 177 -11.52 -4.71 1.08
CA VAL A 177 -11.95 -3.64 1.98
C VAL A 177 -12.95 -4.18 3.03
N GLU A 178 -13.94 -4.97 2.60
CA GLU A 178 -14.90 -5.62 3.48
C GLU A 178 -14.21 -6.52 4.51
N VAL A 179 -13.26 -7.35 4.09
CA VAL A 179 -12.52 -8.24 5.00
C VAL A 179 -11.69 -7.44 6.02
N LEU A 180 -10.94 -6.44 5.57
CA LEU A 180 -10.12 -5.62 6.47
C LEU A 180 -10.97 -4.88 7.50
N SER A 181 -12.12 -4.35 7.09
CA SER A 181 -13.06 -3.66 7.96
C SER A 181 -13.77 -4.60 8.94
N SER A 182 -14.31 -5.72 8.43
CA SER A 182 -15.13 -6.65 9.23
C SER A 182 -14.37 -7.32 10.37
N TYR A 183 -13.05 -7.49 10.20
CA TYR A 183 -12.17 -8.03 11.24
C TYR A 183 -11.39 -6.93 12.00
N GLU A 184 -11.75 -5.67 11.82
CA GLU A 184 -11.12 -4.52 12.48
C GLU A 184 -9.59 -4.48 12.28
N LEU A 185 -9.10 -5.00 11.15
CA LEU A 185 -7.68 -5.01 10.80
C LEU A 185 -7.21 -3.66 10.25
N ALA A 186 -8.15 -2.88 9.72
CA ALA A 186 -7.93 -1.51 9.29
C ALA A 186 -9.22 -0.68 9.43
N GLU A 187 -9.07 0.58 9.80
CA GLU A 187 -10.11 1.58 9.61
C GLU A 187 -10.15 1.97 8.13
N ILE A 188 -11.35 2.10 7.55
CA ILE A 188 -11.51 2.47 6.14
C ILE A 188 -11.87 3.96 6.06
N ALA A 189 -11.12 4.69 5.25
CA ALA A 189 -11.34 6.11 5.00
C ALA A 189 -11.22 6.44 3.51
N SER A 190 -11.76 7.58 3.10
CA SER A 190 -11.40 8.23 1.85
C SER A 190 -10.20 9.16 2.07
N VAL A 191 -9.56 9.59 0.98
CA VAL A 191 -8.43 10.54 1.05
C VAL A 191 -8.81 11.82 1.79
N THR A 192 -10.02 12.35 1.59
CA THR A 192 -10.50 13.53 2.28
C THR A 192 -10.72 13.28 3.78
N ALA A 193 -11.37 12.19 4.14
CA ALA A 193 -11.63 11.83 5.53
C ALA A 193 -10.37 11.43 6.31
N GLY A 194 -9.38 10.85 5.63
CA GLY A 194 -8.13 10.40 6.24
C GLY A 194 -7.29 11.55 6.83
N PHE A 195 -7.42 12.76 6.26
CA PHE A 195 -6.64 13.93 6.65
C PHE A 195 -7.47 15.06 7.28
N ASP A 196 -8.76 14.85 7.57
CA ASP A 196 -9.57 15.88 8.20
C ASP A 196 -8.99 16.32 9.55
N ALA A 197 -8.78 17.63 9.71
CA ALA A 197 -8.18 18.27 10.90
C ALA A 197 -8.96 18.07 12.22
N GLY A 198 -10.15 17.46 12.15
CA GLY A 198 -10.96 17.10 13.29
C GLY A 198 -10.83 15.63 13.70
N ARG A 199 -9.96 14.85 13.07
CA ARG A 199 -9.74 13.48 13.46
C ARG A 199 -9.11 13.46 14.85
N PRO A 200 -9.78 12.93 15.88
CA PRO A 200 -9.20 12.91 17.21
C PRO A 200 -7.93 12.06 17.16
N GLN A 201 -6.89 12.60 17.75
CA GLN A 201 -5.72 11.88 18.18
C GLN A 201 -6.15 10.83 19.22
N SER A 202 -6.65 9.72 18.78
CA SER A 202 -7.25 8.60 19.52
C SER A 202 -8.74 8.45 19.26
N ALA A 203 -9.11 7.68 18.26
CA ALA A 203 -10.34 6.93 18.36
C ALA A 203 -10.09 5.73 19.29
N THR A 204 -10.05 5.96 20.59
CA THR A 204 -10.48 4.92 21.52
C THR A 204 -11.99 4.79 21.38
N GLY A 205 -12.44 4.31 20.23
CA GLY A 205 -13.72 3.65 20.11
C GLY A 205 -13.64 2.46 21.02
N ARG A 206 -14.24 2.55 22.20
CA ARG A 206 -14.46 1.43 23.11
C ARG A 206 -14.85 0.23 22.25
N LEU A 207 -14.07 -0.84 22.35
CA LEU A 207 -14.52 -2.20 22.08
C LEU A 207 -15.91 -2.34 22.69
N LYS A 208 -16.96 -2.21 21.91
CA LYS A 208 -18.26 -2.72 22.29
C LYS A 208 -18.07 -4.21 22.29
N SER A 209 -18.24 -4.77 23.46
CA SER A 209 -18.12 -6.16 23.83
C SER A 209 -18.56 -7.14 22.75
N PRO A 210 -17.86 -8.26 22.59
CA PRO A 210 -18.23 -9.29 21.63
C PRO A 210 -19.62 -9.80 21.96
N VAL A 211 -20.44 -9.93 20.94
CA VAL A 211 -21.67 -10.72 20.98
C VAL A 211 -21.26 -12.20 21.03
N PHE A 212 -20.81 -12.63 22.20
CA PHE A 212 -20.91 -14.02 22.62
C PHE A 212 -21.89 -14.05 23.79
N ALA A 213 -23.17 -13.90 23.46
CA ALA A 213 -24.23 -14.34 24.34
C ALA A 213 -24.58 -15.77 23.89
N SER A 214 -24.13 -16.68 24.69
CA SER A 214 -24.62 -18.03 25.02
C SER A 214 -25.83 -18.54 24.23
N ALA A 215 -25.64 -19.66 23.59
CA ALA A 215 -26.62 -20.74 23.53
C ALA A 215 -26.11 -21.91 24.38
#